data_3dcaee881ee5de6ee0150ef913809035
#
_entry.id   3dcaee881ee5de6ee0150ef913809035
#
_cell.length_a   1.000
_cell.length_b   1.000
_cell.length_c   1.000
_cell.angle_alpha   90.00
_cell.angle_beta   90.00
_cell.angle_gamma   90.00
#
_symmetry.space_group_name_H-M   'P 1'
#
loop_
_entity.id
_entity.type
_entity.pdbx_description
1 polymer ?
#
loop_
_entity_poly.entity_id
_entity_poly.type
_entity_poly.pdbx_seq_one_letter_code
_entity_poly.pdbx_strand_id
1 'polypeptide(L)'
;MEKLNKNLPLVVICGRTNVGKSTLFNCLIEKRQALISDIAGTTRDSNLGTVEWANSAFDLVDTAGIIDSRALGNQKITEDDIDSQTQKQARNYLNQADLIIFLVDAKAGLLPEDKTMAAGFKKNSEYRQKTLVVANKIDNFKNASEAAQFNRLGLGEPRIISAASGLGTGDLLDAIIDKLDKPRKNKKIMEEETSGINVCIIGKPNVGKSSLLNAILGYERVIVSPVAHTTRESQNTKIIYKGENITLVDTAGIARHSRNAIGFEKLGVQKSLKSLERADIALLVMDISEPITHQDAKLIQEIKDRGKSLVFIANKWDKLENRDTKKWTEIIYDKLPFATWAPIQFISAKTGEKVNKILDLIITIATQRKLELSDSQCDKFMKAVVKIHKPAKGKGLKAPRIYEFRQKDYNPPSFIVRIGPNDDLHFSYVRFMENRLRERFGFTGTPLSVRVTKNKKSHTTYNEAPNRKSTSNEE
;
A
#
# COMPACT_ATOMS: atom_id res chain seq x y z
N MET A 1 5.68 -18.85 -9.56
CA MET A 1 4.55 -17.91 -9.47
C MET A 1 5.07 -16.62 -8.87
N GLU A 2 5.27 -15.60 -9.68
CA GLU A 2 5.68 -14.27 -9.27
C GLU A 2 4.59 -13.61 -8.44
N LYS A 3 5.02 -12.84 -7.44
CA LYS A 3 4.13 -12.28 -6.42
C LYS A 3 3.40 -11.05 -6.98
N LEU A 4 2.08 -11.12 -7.06
CA LEU A 4 1.22 -9.93 -7.09
C LEU A 4 1.62 -8.99 -5.94
N ASN A 5 1.91 -7.75 -6.28
CA ASN A 5 2.22 -6.73 -5.27
C ASN A 5 0.91 -6.34 -4.58
N LYS A 6 0.64 -6.85 -3.39
CA LYS A 6 -0.65 -6.71 -2.68
C LYS A 6 -1.11 -5.25 -2.47
N ASN A 7 -0.28 -4.29 -2.78
CA ASN A 7 -0.56 -2.85 -2.65
C ASN A 7 -0.89 -2.16 -3.98
N LEU A 8 -0.80 -2.87 -5.12
CA LEU A 8 -1.12 -2.29 -6.42
C LEU A 8 -2.44 -2.85 -6.94
N PRO A 9 -3.26 -2.04 -7.63
CA PRO A 9 -4.44 -2.53 -8.33
C PRO A 9 -4.06 -3.60 -9.35
N LEU A 10 -4.91 -4.61 -9.51
CA LEU A 10 -4.70 -5.71 -10.44
C LEU A 10 -5.52 -5.50 -11.71
N VAL A 11 -4.85 -5.42 -12.86
CA VAL A 11 -5.45 -5.34 -14.18
C VAL A 11 -5.24 -6.67 -14.91
N VAL A 12 -6.32 -7.27 -15.41
CA VAL A 12 -6.29 -8.56 -16.08
C VAL A 12 -6.67 -8.42 -17.55
N ILE A 13 -5.81 -8.86 -18.46
CA ILE A 13 -6.11 -8.92 -19.88
C ILE A 13 -6.77 -10.26 -20.22
N CYS A 14 -7.96 -10.22 -20.81
CA CYS A 14 -8.66 -11.39 -21.28
C CYS A 14 -9.20 -11.16 -22.72
N GLY A 15 -9.58 -12.24 -23.37
CA GLY A 15 -10.05 -12.24 -24.73
C GLY A 15 -9.72 -13.57 -25.41
N ARG A 16 -10.32 -13.84 -26.58
CA ARG A 16 -10.06 -15.07 -27.35
C ARG A 16 -8.60 -15.23 -27.76
N THR A 17 -8.23 -16.37 -28.27
CA THR A 17 -6.89 -16.61 -28.83
C THR A 17 -6.60 -15.66 -30.00
N ASN A 18 -5.35 -15.28 -30.16
CA ASN A 18 -4.84 -14.44 -31.28
C ASN A 18 -5.39 -13.00 -31.39
N VAL A 19 -6.07 -12.46 -30.38
CA VAL A 19 -6.49 -11.04 -30.35
C VAL A 19 -5.33 -10.10 -30.02
N GLY A 20 -4.17 -10.63 -29.60
CA GLY A 20 -2.96 -9.83 -29.30
C GLY A 20 -2.78 -9.53 -27.81
N LYS A 21 -3.25 -10.41 -26.89
CA LYS A 21 -3.09 -10.24 -25.43
C LYS A 21 -1.64 -10.08 -25.01
N SER A 22 -0.79 -11.03 -25.39
CA SER A 22 0.65 -11.00 -25.05
C SER A 22 1.39 -9.85 -25.73
N THR A 23 0.94 -9.45 -26.94
CA THR A 23 1.48 -8.27 -27.61
C THR A 23 1.15 -7.01 -26.85
N LEU A 24 -0.09 -6.86 -26.36
CA LEU A 24 -0.51 -5.73 -25.54
C LEU A 24 0.23 -5.74 -24.20
N PHE A 25 0.33 -6.89 -23.54
CA PHE A 25 1.07 -7.05 -22.29
C PHE A 25 2.52 -6.54 -22.44
N ASN A 26 3.24 -7.04 -23.44
CA ASN A 26 4.62 -6.62 -23.71
C ASN A 26 4.71 -5.13 -24.04
N CYS A 27 3.82 -4.60 -24.89
CA CYS A 27 3.80 -3.20 -25.26
C CYS A 27 3.61 -2.27 -24.03
N LEU A 28 2.76 -2.65 -23.09
CA LEU A 28 2.52 -1.86 -21.88
C LEU A 28 3.68 -1.97 -20.86
N ILE A 29 4.36 -3.11 -20.81
CA ILE A 29 5.53 -3.33 -19.94
C ILE A 29 6.80 -2.71 -20.52
N GLU A 30 7.04 -2.81 -21.84
CA GLU A 30 8.23 -2.28 -22.51
C GLU A 30 8.30 -0.75 -22.49
N LYS A 31 7.18 -0.04 -22.44
CA LYS A 31 7.16 1.41 -22.21
C LYS A 31 7.82 1.83 -20.88
N ARG A 32 8.01 0.91 -19.94
CA ARG A 32 8.77 1.12 -18.70
C ARG A 32 10.28 1.17 -18.96
N GLN A 33 10.82 0.36 -19.87
CA GLN A 33 12.28 0.25 -20.11
C GLN A 33 12.89 1.49 -20.77
N ALA A 34 12.08 2.30 -21.46
CA ALA A 34 12.55 3.55 -22.06
C ALA A 34 12.82 4.67 -21.02
N LEU A 35 12.42 4.51 -19.75
CA LEU A 35 12.57 5.50 -18.68
C LEU A 35 13.55 5.12 -17.57
N ILE A 36 14.02 3.86 -17.51
CA ILE A 36 14.97 3.42 -16.49
C ILE A 36 15.96 2.42 -17.11
N SER A 37 17.22 2.86 -17.31
CA SER A 37 18.35 1.99 -17.62
C SER A 37 18.80 1.23 -16.37
N ASP A 38 19.19 -0.06 -16.58
CA ASP A 38 19.97 -0.92 -15.71
C ASP A 38 19.30 -1.57 -14.48
N ILE A 39 18.53 -2.65 -14.72
CA ILE A 39 18.61 -3.86 -13.89
C ILE A 39 18.33 -5.08 -14.79
N ALA A 40 19.38 -5.82 -15.12
CA ALA A 40 19.31 -7.10 -15.81
C ALA A 40 18.88 -8.20 -14.81
N GLY A 41 17.92 -9.06 -15.24
CA GLY A 41 17.63 -10.31 -14.55
C GLY A 41 16.15 -10.59 -14.33
N THR A 42 15.40 -10.88 -15.39
CA THR A 42 14.09 -11.53 -15.25
C THR A 42 14.06 -12.79 -16.10
N THR A 43 14.07 -13.92 -15.41
CA THR A 43 13.83 -15.25 -15.97
C THR A 43 12.36 -15.46 -16.30
N ARG A 44 12.13 -16.14 -17.41
CA ARG A 44 10.88 -16.46 -18.08
C ARG A 44 9.90 -17.29 -17.22
N ASP A 45 8.93 -16.60 -16.57
CA ASP A 45 7.59 -17.13 -16.28
C ASP A 45 6.63 -15.93 -16.33
N SER A 46 6.14 -15.64 -17.51
CA SER A 46 5.96 -14.30 -18.06
C SER A 46 4.49 -13.88 -18.23
N ASN A 47 3.65 -14.03 -17.21
CA ASN A 47 2.27 -13.58 -17.28
C ASN A 47 1.89 -12.50 -16.26
N LEU A 48 2.86 -11.96 -15.51
CA LEU A 48 2.65 -10.91 -14.52
C LEU A 48 3.75 -9.84 -14.65
N GLY A 49 3.34 -8.57 -14.70
CA GLY A 49 4.28 -7.44 -14.69
C GLY A 49 3.64 -6.20 -14.08
N THR A 50 4.46 -5.26 -13.59
CA THR A 50 3.99 -3.98 -13.06
C THR A 50 4.15 -2.89 -14.11
N VAL A 51 3.10 -2.11 -14.32
CA VAL A 51 3.06 -0.94 -15.20
C VAL A 51 3.01 0.32 -14.35
N GLU A 52 3.85 1.31 -14.68
CA GLU A 52 3.87 2.63 -14.05
C GLU A 52 3.49 3.68 -15.11
N TRP A 53 2.47 4.51 -14.80
CA TRP A 53 1.98 5.56 -15.69
C TRP A 53 1.43 6.75 -14.89
N ALA A 54 1.78 7.98 -15.28
CA ALA A 54 1.26 9.23 -14.69
C ALA A 54 1.27 9.27 -13.14
N ASN A 55 2.38 8.81 -12.51
CA ASN A 55 2.57 8.67 -11.06
C ASN A 55 1.66 7.63 -10.36
N SER A 56 0.98 6.78 -11.11
CA SER A 56 0.23 5.63 -10.62
C SER A 56 0.87 4.33 -11.11
N ALA A 57 0.69 3.25 -10.34
CA ALA A 57 1.19 1.93 -10.71
C ALA A 57 0.12 0.87 -10.52
N PHE A 58 0.13 -0.16 -11.37
CA PHE A 58 -0.75 -1.32 -11.26
C PHE A 58 -0.05 -2.58 -11.73
N ASP A 59 -0.49 -3.73 -11.23
CA ASP A 59 -0.04 -5.02 -11.71
C ASP A 59 -0.89 -5.47 -12.90
N LEU A 60 -0.23 -5.93 -13.96
CA LEU A 60 -0.86 -6.40 -15.19
C LEU A 60 -0.65 -7.90 -15.35
N VAL A 61 -1.74 -8.64 -15.63
CA VAL A 61 -1.71 -10.08 -15.86
C VAL A 61 -2.19 -10.40 -17.27
N ASP A 62 -1.38 -11.13 -18.04
CA ASP A 62 -1.80 -11.75 -19.29
C ASP A 62 -2.35 -13.15 -19.02
N THR A 63 -3.62 -13.36 -19.36
CA THR A 63 -4.26 -14.67 -19.26
C THR A 63 -4.16 -15.49 -20.56
N ALA A 64 -3.12 -15.28 -21.34
CA ALA A 64 -2.91 -16.01 -22.59
C ALA A 64 -2.96 -17.53 -22.37
N GLY A 65 -3.90 -18.20 -23.02
CA GLY A 65 -4.11 -19.64 -22.91
C GLY A 65 -4.92 -20.11 -21.69
N ILE A 66 -5.28 -19.22 -20.75
CA ILE A 66 -5.93 -19.60 -19.47
C ILE A 66 -7.45 -19.35 -19.48
N ILE A 67 -7.93 -18.31 -20.18
CA ILE A 67 -9.37 -18.00 -20.28
C ILE A 67 -9.88 -18.32 -21.67
N ASP A 68 -10.55 -19.46 -21.80
CA ASP A 68 -11.37 -19.80 -22.96
C ASP A 68 -12.83 -19.40 -22.69
N SER A 69 -13.64 -19.29 -23.76
CA SER A 69 -15.09 -18.97 -23.69
C SER A 69 -15.86 -19.89 -22.74
N ARG A 70 -15.35 -21.11 -22.50
CA ARG A 70 -15.89 -22.12 -21.57
C ARG A 70 -15.72 -21.75 -20.09
N ALA A 71 -14.67 -20.98 -19.73
CA ALA A 71 -14.38 -20.61 -18.34
C ALA A 71 -15.43 -19.66 -17.73
N LEU A 72 -16.17 -18.92 -18.56
CA LEU A 72 -17.23 -17.98 -18.17
C LEU A 72 -18.64 -18.59 -18.28
N GLY A 73 -18.78 -19.82 -18.85
CA GLY A 73 -20.03 -20.54 -18.96
C GLY A 73 -20.33 -21.42 -17.74
N ASN A 74 -21.64 -21.63 -17.43
CA ASN A 74 -22.12 -22.47 -16.31
C ASN A 74 -22.07 -23.99 -16.61
N GLN A 75 -21.14 -24.48 -17.43
CA GLN A 75 -21.02 -25.93 -17.62
C GLN A 75 -20.35 -26.57 -16.42
N LYS A 76 -20.96 -27.65 -15.89
CA LYS A 76 -20.39 -28.47 -14.81
C LYS A 76 -19.07 -29.06 -15.29
N ILE A 77 -18.00 -28.67 -14.60
CA ILE A 77 -16.64 -29.14 -14.85
C ILE A 77 -16.49 -30.45 -14.05
N THR A 78 -16.16 -31.54 -14.72
CA THR A 78 -15.74 -32.80 -14.10
C THR A 78 -14.30 -32.64 -13.57
N GLU A 79 -14.01 -33.27 -12.41
CA GLU A 79 -12.80 -32.99 -11.61
C GLU A 79 -11.47 -33.51 -12.19
N ASP A 80 -11.48 -34.27 -13.30
CA ASP A 80 -10.32 -35.04 -13.79
C ASP A 80 -9.50 -34.39 -14.93
N ASP A 81 -9.82 -33.18 -15.38
CA ASP A 81 -9.09 -32.56 -16.50
C ASP A 81 -8.02 -31.54 -16.02
N ILE A 82 -6.81 -31.62 -16.58
CA ILE A 82 -5.73 -30.63 -16.43
C ILE A 82 -6.23 -29.22 -16.81
N ASP A 83 -7.20 -29.13 -17.72
CA ASP A 83 -7.94 -27.92 -18.08
C ASP A 83 -8.70 -27.29 -16.90
N SER A 84 -9.09 -28.07 -15.89
CA SER A 84 -9.84 -27.60 -14.72
C SER A 84 -9.01 -26.73 -13.77
N GLN A 85 -7.72 -27.01 -13.60
CA GLN A 85 -6.82 -26.23 -12.75
C GLN A 85 -6.50 -24.88 -13.40
N THR A 86 -6.29 -24.87 -14.70
CA THR A 86 -6.01 -23.66 -15.49
C THR A 86 -7.20 -22.71 -15.50
N GLN A 87 -8.41 -23.25 -15.64
CA GLN A 87 -9.67 -22.48 -15.59
C GLN A 87 -9.97 -21.96 -14.16
N LYS A 88 -9.69 -22.73 -13.11
CA LYS A 88 -9.78 -22.26 -11.72
C LYS A 88 -8.83 -21.09 -11.44
N GLN A 89 -7.62 -21.16 -11.96
CA GLN A 89 -6.64 -20.09 -11.84
C GLN A 89 -7.09 -18.80 -12.58
N ALA A 90 -7.65 -18.94 -13.77
CA ALA A 90 -8.19 -17.85 -14.54
C ALA A 90 -9.35 -17.13 -13.83
N ARG A 91 -10.29 -17.89 -13.28
CA ARG A 91 -11.40 -17.34 -12.47
C ARG A 91 -10.88 -16.60 -11.23
N ASN A 92 -9.84 -17.11 -10.58
CA ASN A 92 -9.22 -16.46 -9.44
C ASN A 92 -8.64 -15.09 -9.80
N TYR A 93 -7.98 -14.95 -10.97
CA TYR A 93 -7.49 -13.66 -11.43
C TYR A 93 -8.65 -12.70 -11.75
N LEU A 94 -9.71 -13.16 -12.42
CA LEU A 94 -10.88 -12.32 -12.71
C LEU A 94 -11.60 -11.85 -11.44
N ASN A 95 -11.71 -12.71 -10.42
CA ASN A 95 -12.30 -12.35 -9.14
C ASN A 95 -11.46 -11.30 -8.39
N GLN A 96 -10.14 -11.42 -8.46
CA GLN A 96 -9.20 -10.51 -7.79
C GLN A 96 -8.93 -9.23 -8.59
N ALA A 97 -9.28 -9.20 -9.89
CA ALA A 97 -9.04 -8.07 -10.75
C ALA A 97 -9.76 -6.80 -10.27
N ASP A 98 -9.04 -5.69 -10.23
CA ASP A 98 -9.61 -4.35 -10.06
C ASP A 98 -10.15 -3.81 -11.37
N LEU A 99 -9.56 -4.20 -12.49
CA LEU A 99 -10.00 -3.89 -13.84
C LEU A 99 -9.78 -5.09 -14.77
N ILE A 100 -10.73 -5.32 -15.67
CA ILE A 100 -10.66 -6.36 -16.70
C ILE A 100 -10.57 -5.68 -18.06
N ILE A 101 -9.49 -5.90 -18.79
CA ILE A 101 -9.34 -5.50 -20.19
C ILE A 101 -9.89 -6.64 -21.06
N PHE A 102 -11.05 -6.43 -21.63
CA PHE A 102 -11.60 -7.36 -22.62
C PHE A 102 -11.12 -6.99 -24.02
N LEU A 103 -10.08 -7.69 -24.48
CA LEU A 103 -9.42 -7.44 -25.75
C LEU A 103 -10.12 -8.17 -26.88
N VAL A 104 -10.49 -7.44 -27.95
CA VAL A 104 -11.12 -7.94 -29.17
C VAL A 104 -10.30 -7.55 -30.41
N ASP A 105 -10.42 -8.32 -31.46
CA ASP A 105 -9.69 -8.12 -32.74
C ASP A 105 -10.56 -7.37 -33.77
N ALA A 106 -10.23 -6.12 -34.05
CA ALA A 106 -11.00 -5.30 -34.96
C ALA A 106 -10.96 -5.82 -36.42
N LYS A 107 -9.82 -6.38 -36.84
CA LYS A 107 -9.67 -6.93 -38.21
C LYS A 107 -10.49 -8.21 -38.41
N ALA A 108 -10.60 -9.04 -37.38
CA ALA A 108 -11.41 -10.26 -37.47
C ALA A 108 -12.92 -10.00 -37.28
N GLY A 109 -13.27 -8.82 -36.77
CA GLY A 109 -14.65 -8.46 -36.50
C GLY A 109 -15.23 -9.14 -35.25
N LEU A 110 -16.52 -8.92 -35.01
CA LEU A 110 -17.25 -9.43 -33.85
C LEU A 110 -17.64 -10.91 -34.02
N LEU A 111 -16.94 -11.82 -33.38
CA LEU A 111 -17.15 -13.25 -33.48
C LEU A 111 -18.11 -13.79 -32.35
N PRO A 112 -18.69 -15.01 -32.55
CA PRO A 112 -19.57 -15.64 -31.56
C PRO A 112 -18.91 -15.82 -30.20
N GLU A 113 -17.64 -16.15 -30.15
CA GLU A 113 -16.85 -16.31 -28.92
C GLU A 113 -16.78 -15.01 -28.11
N ASP A 114 -16.58 -13.87 -28.78
CA ASP A 114 -16.57 -12.54 -28.15
C ASP A 114 -17.93 -12.24 -27.50
N LYS A 115 -19.03 -12.59 -28.18
CA LYS A 115 -20.39 -12.44 -27.63
C LYS A 115 -20.63 -13.35 -26.42
N THR A 116 -20.14 -14.58 -26.45
CA THR A 116 -20.25 -15.54 -25.34
C THR A 116 -19.51 -15.05 -24.11
N MET A 117 -18.27 -14.58 -24.28
CA MET A 117 -17.47 -13.99 -23.19
C MET A 117 -18.15 -12.74 -22.63
N ALA A 118 -18.61 -11.83 -23.47
CA ALA A 118 -19.32 -10.62 -23.07
C ALA A 118 -20.62 -10.95 -22.29
N ALA A 119 -21.36 -12.00 -22.70
CA ALA A 119 -22.53 -12.47 -21.98
C ALA A 119 -22.17 -12.96 -20.57
N GLY A 120 -21.02 -13.64 -20.41
CA GLY A 120 -20.49 -14.05 -19.10
C GLY A 120 -20.18 -12.84 -18.21
N PHE A 121 -19.51 -11.81 -18.72
CA PHE A 121 -19.23 -10.57 -17.99
C PHE A 121 -20.50 -9.80 -17.60
N LYS A 122 -21.52 -9.80 -18.46
CA LYS A 122 -22.81 -9.11 -18.18
C LYS A 122 -23.63 -9.80 -17.11
N LYS A 123 -23.56 -11.13 -16.97
CA LYS A 123 -24.28 -11.89 -15.94
C LYS A 123 -23.81 -11.55 -14.52
N ASN A 124 -22.54 -11.16 -14.35
CA ASN A 124 -21.99 -10.75 -13.07
C ASN A 124 -21.89 -9.21 -13.07
N SER A 125 -22.65 -8.56 -12.18
CA SER A 125 -22.70 -7.09 -12.07
C SER A 125 -21.32 -6.48 -11.75
N GLU A 126 -20.52 -7.17 -10.96
CA GLU A 126 -19.17 -6.77 -10.59
C GLU A 126 -18.22 -6.80 -11.81
N TYR A 127 -18.22 -7.88 -12.57
CA TYR A 127 -17.42 -7.99 -13.78
C TYR A 127 -17.83 -6.93 -14.81
N ARG A 128 -19.14 -6.69 -14.96
CA ARG A 128 -19.66 -5.68 -15.90
C ARG A 128 -19.12 -4.28 -15.61
N GLN A 129 -19.07 -3.90 -14.31
CA GLN A 129 -18.61 -2.56 -13.91
C GLN A 129 -17.10 -2.38 -14.09
N LYS A 130 -16.32 -3.44 -13.87
CA LYS A 130 -14.85 -3.41 -13.96
C LYS A 130 -14.29 -3.83 -15.33
N THR A 131 -15.14 -4.08 -16.34
CA THR A 131 -14.69 -4.41 -17.68
C THR A 131 -14.50 -3.17 -18.55
N LEU A 132 -13.38 -3.14 -19.31
CA LEU A 132 -13.06 -2.17 -20.32
C LEU A 132 -12.87 -2.91 -21.64
N VAL A 133 -13.70 -2.62 -22.65
CA VAL A 133 -13.54 -3.22 -23.98
C VAL A 133 -12.46 -2.49 -24.74
N VAL A 134 -11.53 -3.25 -25.35
CA VAL A 134 -10.41 -2.71 -26.11
C VAL A 134 -10.35 -3.39 -27.48
N ALA A 135 -10.54 -2.62 -28.55
CA ALA A 135 -10.44 -3.07 -29.93
C ALA A 135 -9.00 -2.91 -30.43
N ASN A 136 -8.33 -4.03 -30.63
CA ASN A 136 -6.93 -4.11 -31.05
C ASN A 136 -6.78 -4.30 -32.55
N LYS A 137 -5.58 -4.10 -33.05
CA LYS A 137 -5.14 -4.24 -34.47
C LYS A 137 -5.67 -3.13 -35.38
N ILE A 138 -5.98 -1.96 -34.85
CA ILE A 138 -6.34 -0.76 -35.60
C ILE A 138 -5.09 0.08 -35.79
N ASP A 139 -4.36 -0.14 -36.88
CA ASP A 139 -3.07 0.47 -37.12
C ASP A 139 -3.18 1.92 -37.63
N ASN A 140 -4.40 2.38 -37.98
CA ASN A 140 -4.68 3.75 -38.40
C ASN A 140 -6.04 4.21 -37.86
N PHE A 141 -6.10 5.42 -37.31
CA PHE A 141 -7.35 6.02 -36.79
C PHE A 141 -8.44 6.21 -37.88
N LYS A 142 -8.08 6.21 -39.17
CA LYS A 142 -9.08 6.22 -40.24
C LYS A 142 -10.01 5.00 -40.19
N ASN A 143 -9.56 3.90 -39.61
CA ASN A 143 -10.30 2.65 -39.48
C ASN A 143 -11.01 2.55 -38.12
N ALA A 144 -11.13 3.66 -37.38
CA ALA A 144 -11.79 3.70 -36.06
C ALA A 144 -13.26 3.20 -36.12
N SER A 145 -13.93 3.36 -37.25
CA SER A 145 -15.30 2.85 -37.48
C SER A 145 -15.43 1.33 -37.33
N GLU A 146 -14.34 0.57 -37.54
CA GLU A 146 -14.33 -0.88 -37.35
C GLU A 146 -14.57 -1.28 -35.89
N ALA A 147 -14.20 -0.41 -34.93
CA ALA A 147 -14.45 -0.65 -33.52
C ALA A 147 -15.94 -0.52 -33.13
N ALA A 148 -16.73 0.22 -33.88
CA ALA A 148 -18.14 0.50 -33.54
C ALA A 148 -19.00 -0.77 -33.43
N GLN A 149 -18.66 -1.85 -34.16
CA GLN A 149 -19.35 -3.13 -34.09
C GLN A 149 -19.34 -3.75 -32.68
N PHE A 150 -18.30 -3.46 -31.88
CA PHE A 150 -18.14 -4.00 -30.53
C PHE A 150 -19.02 -3.30 -29.48
N ASN A 151 -19.68 -2.17 -29.82
CA ASN A 151 -20.74 -1.60 -28.97
C ASN A 151 -21.88 -2.60 -28.73
N ARG A 152 -22.10 -3.53 -29.68
CA ARG A 152 -23.09 -4.62 -29.55
C ARG A 152 -22.78 -5.59 -28.41
N LEU A 153 -21.56 -5.59 -27.86
CA LEU A 153 -21.19 -6.37 -26.68
C LEU A 153 -21.90 -5.85 -25.41
N GLY A 154 -22.32 -4.58 -25.36
CA GLY A 154 -23.06 -3.98 -24.24
C GLY A 154 -22.25 -3.85 -22.96
N LEU A 155 -20.91 -3.67 -23.07
CA LEU A 155 -19.95 -3.48 -21.98
C LEU A 155 -19.31 -2.08 -21.99
N GLY A 156 -19.88 -1.15 -22.76
CA GLY A 156 -19.37 0.21 -22.94
C GLY A 156 -18.69 0.42 -24.29
N GLU A 157 -18.26 1.65 -24.54
CA GLU A 157 -17.58 2.04 -25.77
C GLU A 157 -16.17 1.44 -25.84
N PRO A 158 -15.79 0.76 -26.94
CA PRO A 158 -14.48 0.15 -27.08
C PRO A 158 -13.37 1.21 -27.22
N ARG A 159 -12.27 1.04 -26.50
CA ARG A 159 -11.04 1.82 -26.71
C ARG A 159 -10.28 1.24 -27.90
N ILE A 160 -9.77 2.12 -28.75
CA ILE A 160 -9.12 1.76 -30.01
C ILE A 160 -7.61 1.76 -29.82
N ILE A 161 -6.95 0.64 -30.16
CA ILE A 161 -5.50 0.52 -30.07
C ILE A 161 -4.91 -0.30 -31.21
N SER A 162 -3.61 -0.15 -31.41
CA SER A 162 -2.76 -1.16 -32.03
C SER A 162 -1.62 -1.52 -31.07
N ALA A 163 -1.71 -2.69 -30.47
CA ALA A 163 -0.67 -3.18 -29.56
C ALA A 163 0.69 -3.37 -30.27
N ALA A 164 0.69 -3.64 -31.57
CA ALA A 164 1.91 -3.84 -32.35
C ALA A 164 2.64 -2.53 -32.65
N SER A 165 1.91 -1.43 -32.94
CA SER A 165 2.49 -0.12 -33.22
C SER A 165 2.52 0.84 -32.05
N GLY A 166 1.85 0.48 -30.95
CA GLY A 166 1.70 1.34 -29.76
C GLY A 166 0.67 2.47 -29.93
N LEU A 167 -0.09 2.48 -31.05
CA LEU A 167 -1.12 3.49 -31.31
C LEU A 167 -2.25 3.37 -30.28
N GLY A 168 -2.67 4.49 -29.67
CA GLY A 168 -3.77 4.54 -28.68
C GLY A 168 -3.46 3.91 -27.33
N THR A 169 -2.25 3.38 -27.11
CA THR A 169 -1.90 2.74 -25.82
C THR A 169 -1.70 3.74 -24.68
N GLY A 170 -1.35 5.01 -24.96
CA GLY A 170 -1.33 6.09 -23.98
C GLY A 170 -2.73 6.40 -23.47
N ASP A 171 -3.69 6.61 -24.38
CA ASP A 171 -5.10 6.85 -24.04
C ASP A 171 -5.73 5.66 -23.29
N LEU A 172 -5.29 4.43 -23.62
CA LEU A 172 -5.69 3.25 -22.88
C LEU A 172 -5.16 3.27 -21.44
N LEU A 173 -3.89 3.65 -21.23
CA LEU A 173 -3.29 3.76 -19.89
C LEU A 173 -3.99 4.83 -19.05
N ASP A 174 -4.30 5.99 -19.63
CA ASP A 174 -5.07 7.04 -18.96
C ASP A 174 -6.47 6.53 -18.57
N ALA A 175 -7.15 5.81 -19.46
CA ALA A 175 -8.46 5.23 -19.18
C ALA A 175 -8.41 4.12 -18.11
N ILE A 176 -7.31 3.38 -18.00
CA ILE A 176 -7.07 2.40 -16.94
C ILE A 176 -6.95 3.13 -15.60
N ILE A 177 -6.10 4.16 -15.50
CA ILE A 177 -5.91 4.94 -14.27
C ILE A 177 -7.22 5.60 -13.85
N ASP A 178 -7.94 6.27 -14.76
CA ASP A 178 -9.24 6.89 -14.47
C ASP A 178 -10.28 5.91 -13.91
N LYS A 179 -10.25 4.66 -14.37
CA LYS A 179 -11.16 3.63 -13.86
C LYS A 179 -10.71 3.06 -12.51
N LEU A 180 -9.40 2.99 -12.26
CA LEU A 180 -8.83 2.54 -10.99
C LEU A 180 -9.00 3.60 -9.89
N ASP A 181 -8.90 4.90 -10.22
CA ASP A 181 -9.01 6.02 -9.29
C ASP A 181 -10.46 6.38 -8.90
N LYS A 182 -11.46 5.87 -9.60
CA LYS A 182 -12.86 6.12 -9.24
C LYS A 182 -13.22 5.39 -7.95
N PRO A 183 -13.69 6.11 -6.90
CA PRO A 183 -14.10 5.47 -5.65
C PRO A 183 -15.25 4.48 -5.91
N ARG A 184 -14.98 3.20 -5.75
CA ARG A 184 -16.00 2.15 -5.87
C ARG A 184 -16.96 2.27 -4.70
N LYS A 185 -18.25 2.51 -4.96
CA LYS A 185 -19.33 2.51 -3.94
C LYS A 185 -19.44 1.20 -3.15
N ASN A 186 -18.80 0.11 -3.61
CA ASN A 186 -18.87 -1.23 -2.99
C ASN A 186 -17.59 -1.65 -2.24
N LYS A 187 -16.59 -0.76 -2.08
CA LYS A 187 -15.38 -1.10 -1.31
C LYS A 187 -15.66 -1.34 0.19
N LYS A 188 -16.82 -0.84 0.68
CA LYS A 188 -17.21 -1.00 2.09
C LYS A 188 -17.51 -2.44 2.54
N ILE A 189 -17.93 -3.34 1.63
CA ILE A 189 -18.33 -4.72 2.01
C ILE A 189 -17.14 -5.70 1.97
N MET A 190 -16.12 -5.45 1.10
CA MET A 190 -14.91 -6.32 1.05
C MET A 190 -13.79 -5.85 1.99
N GLU A 191 -13.80 -4.60 2.45
CA GLU A 191 -12.87 -4.12 3.47
C GLU A 191 -13.17 -4.70 4.86
N GLU A 192 -14.39 -5.17 5.12
CA GLU A 192 -14.75 -5.84 6.38
C GLU A 192 -14.19 -7.27 6.51
N GLU A 193 -13.93 -7.99 5.41
CA GLU A 193 -13.34 -9.33 5.46
C GLU A 193 -11.81 -9.37 5.45
N THR A 194 -11.12 -8.28 5.08
CA THR A 194 -9.65 -8.21 5.04
C THR A 194 -9.04 -7.21 6.02
N SER A 195 -9.83 -6.56 6.86
CA SER A 195 -9.35 -5.56 7.83
C SER A 195 -8.80 -6.20 9.11
N GLY A 196 -7.85 -7.12 8.98
CA GLY A 196 -7.07 -7.61 10.12
C GLY A 196 -5.88 -6.68 10.41
N ILE A 197 -5.53 -6.52 11.68
CA ILE A 197 -4.34 -5.81 12.12
C ILE A 197 -3.14 -6.75 11.98
N ASN A 198 -2.20 -6.44 11.08
CA ASN A 198 -1.00 -7.25 10.90
C ASN A 198 0.08 -6.84 11.89
N VAL A 199 0.55 -7.78 12.69
CA VAL A 199 1.52 -7.54 13.77
C VAL A 199 2.73 -8.45 13.60
N CYS A 200 3.93 -7.91 13.65
CA CYS A 200 5.16 -8.70 13.72
C CYS A 200 5.84 -8.55 15.09
N ILE A 201 6.48 -9.64 15.51
CA ILE A 201 7.29 -9.68 16.75
C ILE A 201 8.76 -9.72 16.32
N ILE A 202 9.51 -8.70 16.67
CA ILE A 202 10.92 -8.55 16.32
C ILE A 202 11.78 -8.22 17.54
N GLY A 203 13.08 -8.34 17.40
CA GLY A 203 14.04 -8.08 18.46
C GLY A 203 15.23 -9.02 18.38
N LYS A 204 16.24 -8.81 19.24
CA LYS A 204 17.45 -9.61 19.33
C LYS A 204 17.17 -11.10 19.62
N PRO A 205 18.13 -11.99 19.42
CA PRO A 205 18.06 -13.35 19.95
C PRO A 205 17.87 -13.35 21.47
N ASN A 206 17.17 -14.35 22.01
CA ASN A 206 17.01 -14.62 23.44
C ASN A 206 16.28 -13.55 24.29
N VAL A 207 15.72 -12.49 23.69
CA VAL A 207 14.91 -11.49 24.41
C VAL A 207 13.51 -11.99 24.80
N GLY A 208 13.10 -13.20 24.34
CA GLY A 208 11.83 -13.83 24.71
C GLY A 208 10.72 -13.70 23.67
N LYS A 209 11.04 -13.55 22.38
CA LYS A 209 10.02 -13.47 21.31
C LYS A 209 9.10 -14.69 21.24
N SER A 210 9.67 -15.90 21.31
CA SER A 210 8.89 -17.15 21.28
C SER A 210 8.04 -17.31 22.54
N SER A 211 8.57 -16.92 23.71
CA SER A 211 7.82 -16.93 24.96
C SER A 211 6.64 -15.94 24.92
N LEU A 212 6.85 -14.75 24.33
CA LEU A 212 5.79 -13.77 24.13
C LEU A 212 4.70 -14.30 23.19
N LEU A 213 5.09 -14.89 22.05
CA LEU A 213 4.15 -15.49 21.11
C LEU A 213 3.28 -16.55 21.81
N ASN A 214 3.90 -17.47 22.56
CA ASN A 214 3.18 -18.51 23.29
C ASN A 214 2.26 -17.91 24.37
N ALA A 215 2.70 -16.88 25.08
CA ALA A 215 1.90 -16.21 26.10
C ALA A 215 0.68 -15.46 25.48
N ILE A 216 0.81 -14.89 24.30
CA ILE A 216 -0.31 -14.29 23.57
C ILE A 216 -1.30 -15.38 23.12
N LEU A 217 -0.82 -16.49 22.55
CA LEU A 217 -1.66 -17.57 22.04
C LEU A 217 -2.32 -18.38 23.16
N GLY A 218 -1.70 -18.45 24.33
CA GLY A 218 -2.25 -19.11 25.52
C GLY A 218 -3.18 -18.25 26.36
N TYR A 219 -3.45 -17.00 25.96
CA TYR A 219 -4.33 -16.12 26.72
C TYR A 219 -5.80 -16.49 26.49
N GLU A 220 -6.55 -16.80 27.57
CA GLU A 220 -7.91 -17.36 27.54
C GLU A 220 -8.93 -16.56 26.70
N ARG A 221 -8.74 -15.25 26.53
CA ARG A 221 -9.63 -14.38 25.74
C ARG A 221 -9.22 -14.24 24.27
N VAL A 222 -8.22 -15.01 23.85
CA VAL A 222 -7.76 -15.04 22.46
C VAL A 222 -8.32 -16.30 21.78
N ILE A 223 -9.03 -16.13 20.69
CA ILE A 223 -9.49 -17.23 19.86
C ILE A 223 -8.51 -17.38 18.71
N VAL A 224 -7.80 -18.49 18.67
CA VAL A 224 -6.92 -18.83 17.54
C VAL A 224 -7.81 -19.40 16.43
N SER A 225 -7.80 -18.76 15.25
CA SER A 225 -8.60 -19.23 14.11
C SER A 225 -8.02 -20.52 13.54
N PRO A 226 -8.82 -21.60 13.42
CA PRO A 226 -8.38 -22.88 12.89
C PRO A 226 -8.31 -22.93 11.36
N VAL A 227 -8.30 -21.78 10.66
CA VAL A 227 -8.29 -21.75 9.20
C VAL A 227 -7.08 -22.49 8.67
N ALA A 228 -7.37 -23.71 8.18
CA ALA A 228 -6.42 -24.65 7.62
C ALA A 228 -5.66 -24.05 6.43
N HIS A 229 -4.42 -24.08 6.53
CA HIS A 229 -3.27 -24.12 5.65
C HIS A 229 -3.57 -24.21 4.15
N THR A 230 -3.60 -23.08 3.48
CA THR A 230 -3.08 -23.04 2.12
C THR A 230 -1.56 -22.92 2.20
N THR A 231 -0.83 -23.68 1.42
CA THR A 231 0.62 -23.95 1.51
C THR A 231 1.57 -22.75 1.49
N ARG A 232 1.08 -21.50 1.46
CA ARG A 232 1.84 -20.23 1.53
C ARG A 232 1.55 -19.37 2.77
N GLU A 233 0.41 -19.60 3.47
CA GLU A 233 0.05 -18.87 4.70
C GLU A 233 0.49 -19.60 5.98
N SER A 234 1.19 -20.71 5.88
CA SER A 234 1.65 -21.54 7.01
C SER A 234 2.61 -20.84 7.99
N GLN A 235 2.92 -19.57 7.77
CA GLN A 235 3.83 -18.78 8.61
C GLN A 235 3.12 -17.75 9.50
N ASN A 236 1.81 -17.51 9.31
CA ASN A 236 1.04 -16.51 10.03
C ASN A 236 0.04 -17.18 10.97
N THR A 237 -0.20 -16.58 12.14
CA THR A 237 -1.25 -17.04 13.07
C THR A 237 -2.32 -15.95 13.18
N LYS A 238 -3.57 -16.31 12.86
CA LYS A 238 -4.72 -15.41 13.00
C LYS A 238 -5.37 -15.60 14.36
N ILE A 239 -5.61 -14.52 15.07
CA ILE A 239 -6.28 -14.50 16.37
C ILE A 239 -7.41 -13.47 16.35
N ILE A 240 -8.44 -13.72 17.14
CA ILE A 240 -9.54 -12.79 17.38
C ILE A 240 -9.46 -12.34 18.85
N TYR A 241 -9.42 -11.04 19.07
CA TYR A 241 -9.42 -10.44 20.38
C TYR A 241 -10.36 -9.24 20.43
N LYS A 242 -11.33 -9.24 21.32
CA LYS A 242 -12.41 -8.23 21.45
C LYS A 242 -13.14 -7.92 20.13
N GLY A 243 -13.32 -8.93 19.28
CA GLY A 243 -13.96 -8.78 17.98
C GLY A 243 -13.05 -8.31 16.84
N GLU A 244 -11.80 -7.95 17.13
CA GLU A 244 -10.84 -7.51 16.14
C GLU A 244 -9.99 -8.69 15.63
N ASN A 245 -9.79 -8.76 14.32
CA ASN A 245 -8.93 -9.74 13.68
C ASN A 245 -7.47 -9.28 13.72
N ILE A 246 -6.60 -10.01 14.41
CA ILE A 246 -5.17 -9.73 14.48
C ILE A 246 -4.41 -10.87 13.82
N THR A 247 -3.52 -10.56 12.89
CA THR A 247 -2.66 -11.53 12.22
C THR A 247 -1.22 -11.36 12.72
N LEU A 248 -0.72 -12.35 13.44
CA LEU A 248 0.69 -12.41 13.83
C LEU A 248 1.49 -12.95 12.65
N VAL A 249 2.36 -12.10 12.09
CA VAL A 249 3.13 -12.39 10.87
C VAL A 249 4.40 -13.17 11.20
N ASP A 250 4.70 -14.21 10.39
CA ASP A 250 5.93 -15.03 10.45
C ASP A 250 6.17 -15.74 11.80
N THR A 251 5.12 -16.27 12.38
CA THR A 251 5.16 -17.00 13.66
C THR A 251 5.99 -18.29 13.60
N ALA A 252 6.01 -18.98 12.45
CA ALA A 252 6.81 -20.21 12.26
C ALA A 252 8.32 -19.95 12.32
N GLY A 253 8.77 -18.76 11.87
CA GLY A 253 10.16 -18.33 12.02
C GLY A 253 10.56 -18.13 13.48
N ILE A 254 9.66 -17.59 14.28
CA ILE A 254 9.86 -17.34 15.72
C ILE A 254 9.93 -18.65 16.50
N ALA A 255 9.06 -19.62 16.18
CA ALA A 255 8.99 -20.92 16.86
C ALA A 255 10.21 -21.84 16.58
N ARG A 256 10.74 -21.81 15.34
CA ARG A 256 11.89 -22.65 14.93
C ARG A 256 13.22 -22.18 15.49
N HIS A 257 13.42 -20.87 15.69
CA HIS A 257 14.69 -20.34 16.20
C HIS A 257 14.93 -20.56 17.69
N SER A 258 13.96 -21.06 18.45
CA SER A 258 14.17 -21.44 19.84
C SER A 258 15.05 -22.70 20.01
N ARG A 259 15.31 -23.45 18.94
CA ARG A 259 16.02 -24.73 19.00
C ARG A 259 17.47 -24.71 18.50
N ASN A 260 17.91 -23.73 17.67
CA ASN A 260 19.26 -23.72 17.08
C ASN A 260 19.83 -22.29 17.02
N ALA A 261 20.46 -21.81 18.07
CA ALA A 261 20.99 -20.45 18.21
C ALA A 261 22.53 -20.41 18.22
N ILE A 262 23.20 -20.87 17.17
CA ILE A 262 24.62 -20.59 16.97
C ILE A 262 24.86 -20.25 15.51
N GLY A 263 25.28 -19.01 15.21
CA GLY A 263 25.88 -18.62 13.93
C GLY A 263 25.04 -17.81 12.92
N PHE A 264 23.81 -17.30 13.23
CA PHE A 264 22.91 -16.70 12.23
C PHE A 264 22.41 -15.27 12.53
N GLU A 265 23.21 -14.40 13.14
CA GLU A 265 22.77 -13.02 13.47
C GLU A 265 22.35 -12.21 12.24
N LYS A 266 23.09 -12.26 11.13
CA LYS A 266 22.75 -11.54 9.89
C LYS A 266 21.47 -12.04 9.23
N LEU A 267 21.21 -13.33 9.26
CA LEU A 267 19.97 -13.93 8.72
C LEU A 267 18.73 -13.59 9.58
N GLY A 268 18.89 -13.43 10.88
CA GLY A 268 17.82 -13.01 11.79
C GLY A 268 17.31 -11.60 11.51
N VAL A 269 18.20 -10.66 11.23
CA VAL A 269 17.84 -9.27 10.88
C VAL A 269 17.10 -9.21 9.54
N GLN A 270 17.57 -9.93 8.51
CA GLN A 270 16.91 -9.94 7.20
C GLN A 270 15.49 -10.55 7.28
N LYS A 271 15.28 -11.60 8.08
CA LYS A 271 13.96 -12.18 8.31
C LYS A 271 13.05 -11.19 9.05
N SER A 272 13.55 -10.51 10.07
CA SER A 272 12.80 -9.48 10.79
C SER A 272 12.34 -8.35 9.87
N LEU A 273 13.17 -7.94 8.90
CA LEU A 273 12.82 -6.92 7.91
C LEU A 273 11.72 -7.40 6.95
N LYS A 274 11.75 -8.68 6.52
CA LYS A 274 10.68 -9.25 5.67
C LYS A 274 9.34 -9.34 6.41
N SER A 275 9.35 -9.72 7.68
CA SER A 275 8.14 -9.74 8.52
C SER A 275 7.59 -8.31 8.71
N LEU A 276 8.49 -7.33 8.87
CA LEU A 276 8.16 -5.92 9.02
C LEU A 276 7.46 -5.34 7.78
N GLU A 277 7.87 -5.73 6.57
CA GLU A 277 7.21 -5.29 5.33
C GLU A 277 5.72 -5.62 5.31
N ARG A 278 5.35 -6.78 5.84
CA ARG A 278 3.99 -7.33 5.84
C ARG A 278 3.14 -6.90 7.03
N ALA A 279 3.75 -6.29 8.05
CA ALA A 279 3.07 -5.86 9.27
C ALA A 279 2.66 -4.38 9.21
N ASP A 280 1.64 -4.02 9.99
CA ASP A 280 1.24 -2.65 10.29
C ASP A 280 1.88 -2.16 11.58
N ILE A 281 2.02 -3.06 12.56
CA ILE A 281 2.53 -2.78 13.90
C ILE A 281 3.69 -3.74 14.19
N ALA A 282 4.81 -3.19 14.66
CA ALA A 282 5.95 -3.93 15.14
C ALA A 282 5.99 -3.95 16.67
N LEU A 283 6.03 -5.13 17.26
CA LEU A 283 6.34 -5.34 18.67
C LEU A 283 7.85 -5.58 18.79
N LEU A 284 8.59 -4.56 19.19
CA LEU A 284 10.04 -4.68 19.42
C LEU A 284 10.28 -5.18 20.83
N VAL A 285 10.61 -6.47 20.95
CA VAL A 285 10.88 -7.13 22.23
C VAL A 285 12.32 -6.88 22.65
N MET A 286 12.48 -6.37 23.84
CA MET A 286 13.77 -6.09 24.48
C MET A 286 13.84 -6.80 25.85
N ASP A 287 15.00 -7.32 26.21
CA ASP A 287 15.28 -7.79 27.55
C ASP A 287 15.62 -6.57 28.41
N ILE A 288 14.76 -6.26 29.42
CA ILE A 288 14.95 -5.08 30.26
C ILE A 288 16.20 -5.19 31.17
N SER A 289 16.70 -6.40 31.40
CA SER A 289 17.93 -6.63 32.15
C SER A 289 19.21 -6.41 31.36
N GLU A 290 19.10 -6.20 30.02
CA GLU A 290 20.22 -5.96 29.12
C GLU A 290 20.26 -4.50 28.65
N PRO A 291 21.44 -3.95 28.32
CA PRO A 291 21.54 -2.59 27.80
C PRO A 291 20.96 -2.49 26.39
N ILE A 292 20.35 -1.34 26.11
CA ILE A 292 19.93 -0.96 24.74
C ILE A 292 21.18 -0.73 23.90
N THR A 293 21.23 -1.33 22.70
CA THR A 293 22.39 -1.30 21.83
C THR A 293 22.09 -0.57 20.51
N HIS A 294 23.15 -0.31 19.73
CA HIS A 294 23.03 0.26 18.37
C HIS A 294 22.18 -0.61 17.43
N GLN A 295 22.11 -1.92 17.65
CA GLN A 295 21.27 -2.81 16.87
C GLN A 295 19.79 -2.55 17.11
N ASP A 296 19.40 -2.26 18.34
CA ASP A 296 18.02 -1.89 18.68
C ASP A 296 17.66 -0.54 18.03
N ALA A 297 18.56 0.45 18.14
CA ALA A 297 18.37 1.76 17.51
C ALA A 297 18.20 1.66 15.97
N LYS A 298 19.00 0.81 15.32
CA LYS A 298 18.90 0.57 13.89
C LYS A 298 17.57 -0.09 13.50
N LEU A 299 17.09 -1.07 14.27
CA LEU A 299 15.79 -1.70 14.03
C LEU A 299 14.64 -0.68 14.18
N ILE A 300 14.71 0.20 15.19
CA ILE A 300 13.72 1.25 15.40
C ILE A 300 13.69 2.23 14.22
N GLN A 301 14.86 2.61 13.70
CA GLN A 301 14.95 3.49 12.55
C GLN A 301 14.32 2.82 11.31
N GLU A 302 14.61 1.56 11.04
CA GLU A 302 14.02 0.79 9.94
C GLU A 302 12.49 0.69 10.06
N ILE A 303 11.94 0.52 11.27
CA ILE A 303 10.49 0.50 11.53
C ILE A 303 9.89 1.85 11.16
N LYS A 304 10.51 2.94 11.62
CA LYS A 304 10.08 4.32 11.37
C LYS A 304 10.11 4.66 9.88
N ASP A 305 11.21 4.35 9.19
CA ASP A 305 11.43 4.69 7.77
C ASP A 305 10.44 3.95 6.85
N ARG A 306 10.01 2.75 7.27
CA ARG A 306 8.96 1.98 6.58
C ARG A 306 7.53 2.41 6.97
N GLY A 307 7.37 3.43 7.79
CA GLY A 307 6.07 3.92 8.24
C GLY A 307 5.29 2.91 9.08
N LYS A 308 5.97 1.99 9.79
CA LYS A 308 5.31 0.99 10.64
C LYS A 308 5.13 1.53 12.05
N SER A 309 4.00 1.18 12.68
CA SER A 309 3.76 1.51 14.09
C SER A 309 4.66 0.67 15.01
N LEU A 310 5.00 1.19 16.16
CA LEU A 310 5.97 0.58 17.07
C LEU A 310 5.44 0.54 18.51
N VAL A 311 5.65 -0.60 19.14
CA VAL A 311 5.51 -0.78 20.60
C VAL A 311 6.81 -1.36 21.13
N PHE A 312 7.36 -0.75 22.16
CA PHE A 312 8.46 -1.34 22.93
C PHE A 312 7.89 -2.35 23.92
N ILE A 313 8.32 -3.60 23.82
CA ILE A 313 7.98 -4.66 24.77
C ILE A 313 9.18 -4.90 25.67
N ALA A 314 9.17 -4.26 26.84
CA ALA A 314 10.18 -4.43 27.89
C ALA A 314 9.89 -5.74 28.63
N ASN A 315 10.46 -6.83 28.13
CA ASN A 315 10.24 -8.19 28.63
C ASN A 315 11.21 -8.55 29.77
N LYS A 316 10.92 -9.65 30.43
CA LYS A 316 11.63 -10.20 31.60
C LYS A 316 11.55 -9.26 32.82
N TRP A 317 10.41 -8.56 32.96
CA TRP A 317 10.12 -7.67 34.07
C TRP A 317 10.17 -8.36 35.41
N ASP A 318 9.97 -9.69 35.44
CA ASP A 318 10.08 -10.54 36.64
C ASP A 318 11.50 -10.62 37.22
N LYS A 319 12.53 -10.34 36.43
CA LYS A 319 13.93 -10.39 36.86
C LYS A 319 14.39 -9.17 37.67
N LEU A 320 13.63 -8.08 37.59
CA LEU A 320 14.02 -6.84 38.24
C LEU A 320 13.51 -6.76 39.71
N GLU A 321 14.37 -6.39 40.61
CA GLU A 321 14.01 -6.12 42.01
C GLU A 321 13.24 -4.80 42.15
N ASN A 322 13.72 -3.76 41.49
CA ASN A 322 13.03 -2.46 41.46
C ASN A 322 12.22 -2.31 40.17
N ARG A 323 10.88 -2.39 40.30
CA ARG A 323 9.91 -2.38 39.19
C ARG A 323 9.23 -1.01 39.01
N ASP A 324 9.99 0.08 39.13
CA ASP A 324 9.50 1.43 38.89
C ASP A 324 9.40 1.71 37.38
N THR A 325 8.17 1.62 36.86
CA THR A 325 7.88 1.82 35.43
C THR A 325 8.21 3.23 34.96
N LYS A 326 8.08 4.27 35.79
CA LYS A 326 8.39 5.65 35.41
C LYS A 326 9.88 5.82 35.20
N LYS A 327 10.70 5.39 36.15
CA LYS A 327 12.16 5.44 36.07
C LYS A 327 12.68 4.69 34.84
N TRP A 328 12.16 3.49 34.60
CA TRP A 328 12.57 2.70 33.44
C TRP A 328 12.10 3.30 32.10
N THR A 329 10.95 3.96 32.09
CA THR A 329 10.47 4.69 30.90
C THR A 329 11.42 5.85 30.56
N GLU A 330 11.83 6.64 31.52
CA GLU A 330 12.80 7.72 31.37
C GLU A 330 14.14 7.19 30.84
N ILE A 331 14.69 6.14 31.43
CA ILE A 331 15.95 5.51 31.00
C ILE A 331 15.87 5.05 29.53
N ILE A 332 14.77 4.44 29.11
CA ILE A 332 14.59 3.97 27.73
C ILE A 332 14.51 5.14 26.75
N TYR A 333 13.73 6.17 27.09
CA TYR A 333 13.58 7.33 26.20
C TYR A 333 14.84 8.22 26.15
N ASP A 334 15.62 8.30 27.22
CA ASP A 334 16.93 8.97 27.20
C ASP A 334 17.91 8.29 26.25
N LYS A 335 17.85 6.95 26.15
CA LYS A 335 18.65 6.18 25.19
C LYS A 335 18.11 6.23 23.76
N LEU A 336 16.79 6.46 23.60
CA LEU A 336 16.07 6.44 22.32
C LEU A 336 15.23 7.73 22.11
N PRO A 337 15.82 8.92 22.14
CA PRO A 337 15.08 10.20 22.09
C PRO A 337 14.32 10.44 20.78
N PHE A 338 14.65 9.71 19.72
CA PHE A 338 13.97 9.77 18.44
C PHE A 338 12.74 8.87 18.35
N ALA A 339 12.44 8.07 19.39
CA ALA A 339 11.36 7.08 19.41
C ALA A 339 10.41 7.26 20.61
N THR A 340 10.38 8.43 21.25
CA THR A 340 9.49 8.77 22.38
C THR A 340 8.00 8.70 22.04
N TRP A 341 7.67 8.64 20.77
CA TRP A 341 6.31 8.47 20.26
C TRP A 341 5.79 7.03 20.36
N ALA A 342 6.67 6.04 20.54
CA ALA A 342 6.31 4.64 20.66
C ALA A 342 6.09 4.28 22.14
N PRO A 343 4.93 3.73 22.51
CA PRO A 343 4.65 3.37 23.91
C PRO A 343 5.48 2.19 24.37
N ILE A 344 5.75 2.12 25.66
CA ILE A 344 6.47 1.03 26.31
C ILE A 344 5.49 0.19 27.12
N GLN A 345 5.48 -1.13 26.89
CA GLN A 345 4.74 -2.09 27.68
C GLN A 345 5.72 -3.01 28.44
N PHE A 346 5.73 -2.91 29.75
CA PHE A 346 6.51 -3.78 30.63
C PHE A 346 5.75 -5.09 30.86
N ILE A 347 6.40 -6.23 30.63
CA ILE A 347 5.79 -7.56 30.70
C ILE A 347 6.76 -8.60 31.25
N SER A 348 6.20 -9.72 31.74
CA SER A 348 6.92 -10.99 31.80
C SER A 348 6.23 -12.02 30.93
N ALA A 349 6.85 -12.36 29.78
CA ALA A 349 6.36 -13.40 28.91
C ALA A 349 6.41 -14.80 29.58
N LYS A 350 7.24 -14.97 30.62
CA LYS A 350 7.38 -16.21 31.38
C LYS A 350 6.17 -16.44 32.31
N THR A 351 5.74 -15.40 33.02
CA THR A 351 4.65 -15.47 34.00
C THR A 351 3.30 -15.06 33.41
N GLY A 352 3.26 -14.51 32.20
CA GLY A 352 2.05 -13.93 31.59
C GLY A 352 1.71 -12.52 32.12
N GLU A 353 2.52 -11.93 32.99
CA GLU A 353 2.25 -10.61 33.61
C GLU A 353 2.09 -9.54 32.50
N LYS A 354 0.94 -8.87 32.48
CA LYS A 354 0.58 -7.74 31.59
C LYS A 354 0.65 -8.03 30.07
N VAL A 355 0.68 -9.29 29.67
CA VAL A 355 0.68 -9.67 28.22
C VAL A 355 -0.63 -9.26 27.56
N ASN A 356 -1.75 -9.36 28.25
CA ASN A 356 -3.07 -8.92 27.77
C ASN A 356 -3.10 -7.43 27.35
N LYS A 357 -2.35 -6.57 28.04
CA LYS A 357 -2.27 -5.13 27.73
C LYS A 357 -1.64 -4.86 26.37
N ILE A 358 -0.82 -5.79 25.84
CA ILE A 358 -0.26 -5.67 24.48
C ILE A 358 -1.38 -5.71 23.44
N LEU A 359 -2.36 -6.60 23.61
CA LEU A 359 -3.48 -6.74 22.67
C LEU A 359 -4.36 -5.48 22.67
N ASP A 360 -4.63 -4.90 23.85
CA ASP A 360 -5.35 -3.63 23.96
C ASP A 360 -4.60 -2.49 23.27
N LEU A 361 -3.28 -2.47 23.42
CA LEU A 361 -2.42 -1.46 22.82
C LEU A 361 -2.35 -1.60 21.30
N ILE A 362 -2.33 -2.83 20.78
CA ILE A 362 -2.41 -3.11 19.34
C ILE A 362 -3.69 -2.51 18.74
N ILE A 363 -4.85 -2.74 19.34
CA ILE A 363 -6.14 -2.21 18.87
C ILE A 363 -6.11 -0.67 18.93
N THR A 364 -5.63 -0.09 20.03
CA THR A 364 -5.52 1.36 20.18
C THR A 364 -4.65 1.97 19.08
N ILE A 365 -3.50 1.38 18.81
CA ILE A 365 -2.57 1.87 17.77
C ILE A 365 -3.17 1.72 16.37
N ALA A 366 -3.84 0.61 16.09
CA ALA A 366 -4.51 0.40 14.81
C ALA A 366 -5.58 1.46 14.53
N THR A 367 -6.34 1.87 15.56
CA THR A 367 -7.31 2.96 15.49
C THR A 367 -6.60 4.30 15.26
N GLN A 368 -5.53 4.60 16.01
CA GLN A 368 -4.75 5.83 15.88
C GLN A 368 -4.07 5.94 14.52
N ARG A 369 -3.67 4.81 13.94
CA ARG A 369 -3.06 4.73 12.61
C ARG A 369 -4.02 5.12 11.50
N LYS A 370 -5.31 4.86 11.66
CA LYS A 370 -6.38 5.14 10.69
C LYS A 370 -7.08 6.49 10.96
N LEU A 371 -6.58 7.30 11.88
CA LEU A 371 -7.21 8.56 12.24
C LEU A 371 -7.14 9.55 11.08
N GLU A 372 -8.31 10.00 10.64
CA GLU A 372 -8.47 11.04 9.62
C GLU A 372 -8.84 12.38 10.26
N LEU A 373 -8.12 13.42 9.89
CA LEU A 373 -8.40 14.80 10.29
C LEU A 373 -9.06 15.54 9.13
N SER A 374 -10.17 16.21 9.41
CA SER A 374 -10.79 17.08 8.42
C SER A 374 -9.93 18.32 8.14
N ASP A 375 -10.11 18.95 6.96
CA ASP A 375 -9.41 20.17 6.61
C ASP A 375 -9.63 21.28 7.65
N SER A 376 -10.85 21.40 8.20
CA SER A 376 -11.17 22.34 9.30
C SER A 376 -10.37 22.06 10.57
N GLN A 377 -10.11 20.77 10.91
CA GLN A 377 -9.27 20.41 12.06
C GLN A 377 -7.81 20.73 11.80
N CYS A 378 -7.33 20.47 10.58
CA CYS A 378 -5.99 20.82 10.14
C CYS A 378 -5.76 22.34 10.16
N ASP A 379 -6.70 23.15 9.68
CA ASP A 379 -6.62 24.61 9.72
C ASP A 379 -6.61 25.17 11.15
N LYS A 380 -7.51 24.68 12.01
CA LYS A 380 -7.54 25.07 13.43
C LYS A 380 -6.26 24.69 14.16
N PHE A 381 -5.70 23.50 13.84
CA PHE A 381 -4.43 23.05 14.38
C PHE A 381 -3.30 23.98 13.94
N MET A 382 -3.19 24.30 12.65
CA MET A 382 -2.12 25.11 12.13
C MET A 382 -2.14 26.53 12.69
N LYS A 383 -3.33 27.15 12.79
CA LYS A 383 -3.49 28.47 13.44
C LYS A 383 -3.03 28.45 14.89
N ALA A 384 -3.34 27.38 15.64
CA ALA A 384 -2.90 27.24 17.03
C ALA A 384 -1.38 27.05 17.13
N VAL A 385 -0.77 26.24 16.28
CA VAL A 385 0.67 25.99 16.23
C VAL A 385 1.44 27.28 15.95
N VAL A 386 1.06 28.03 14.92
CA VAL A 386 1.69 29.32 14.56
C VAL A 386 1.52 30.37 15.65
N LYS A 387 0.40 30.34 16.39
CA LYS A 387 0.17 31.24 17.53
C LYS A 387 1.11 30.95 18.70
N ILE A 388 1.39 29.67 18.97
CA ILE A 388 2.31 29.23 20.04
C ILE A 388 3.75 29.56 19.68
N HIS A 389 4.16 29.21 18.47
CA HIS A 389 5.51 29.42 17.98
C HIS A 389 5.51 29.74 16.47
N LYS A 390 5.92 30.96 16.12
CA LYS A 390 6.07 31.32 14.70
C LYS A 390 7.29 30.64 14.11
N PRO A 391 7.23 30.20 12.83
CA PRO A 391 8.41 29.66 12.17
C PRO A 391 9.55 30.64 12.20
N ALA A 392 10.74 30.18 12.57
CA ALA A 392 11.94 31.03 12.57
C ALA A 392 12.29 31.49 11.16
N LYS A 393 12.90 32.66 11.05
CA LYS A 393 13.47 33.16 9.80
C LYS A 393 14.56 32.19 9.34
N GLY A 394 14.44 31.66 8.11
CA GLY A 394 15.49 30.87 7.49
C GLY A 394 16.61 31.80 6.94
N LYS A 395 17.24 31.39 5.84
CA LYS A 395 18.23 32.21 5.14
C LYS A 395 17.68 33.54 4.56
N GLY A 396 16.36 33.75 4.62
CA GLY A 396 15.66 34.92 4.11
C GLY A 396 15.40 36.01 5.18
N LEU A 397 15.01 37.22 4.73
CA LEU A 397 14.68 38.36 5.59
C LEU A 397 13.32 38.22 6.33
N LYS A 398 12.45 37.37 5.85
CA LYS A 398 11.09 37.20 6.39
C LYS A 398 10.88 35.78 6.93
N ALA A 399 10.02 35.65 7.94
CA ALA A 399 9.58 34.34 8.42
C ALA A 399 8.77 33.62 7.32
N PRO A 400 8.94 32.29 7.15
CA PRO A 400 8.21 31.54 6.14
C PRO A 400 6.69 31.61 6.38
N ARG A 401 5.94 31.83 5.30
CA ARG A 401 4.47 31.86 5.35
C ARG A 401 3.93 30.48 5.03
N ILE A 402 3.15 29.92 5.96
CA ILE A 402 2.44 28.66 5.76
C ILE A 402 1.07 28.99 5.12
N TYR A 403 0.82 28.43 3.95
CA TYR A 403 -0.41 28.65 3.19
C TYR A 403 -1.44 27.56 3.43
N GLU A 404 -1.00 26.32 3.62
CA GLU A 404 -1.86 25.18 3.74
C GLU A 404 -1.21 24.14 4.65
N PHE A 405 -2.05 23.48 5.44
CA PHE A 405 -1.71 22.27 6.18
C PHE A 405 -2.87 21.30 6.05
N ARG A 406 -2.61 20.12 5.49
CA ARG A 406 -3.62 19.09 5.32
C ARG A 406 -3.06 17.70 5.52
N GLN A 407 -3.91 16.76 5.90
CA GLN A 407 -3.59 15.35 5.86
C GLN A 407 -3.65 14.86 4.41
N LYS A 408 -2.60 14.17 3.95
CA LYS A 408 -2.52 13.58 2.62
C LYS A 408 -3.01 12.15 2.60
N ASP A 409 -2.49 11.36 3.56
CA ASP A 409 -2.79 9.94 3.68
C ASP A 409 -3.00 9.57 5.14
N TYR A 410 -3.70 8.47 5.36
CA TYR A 410 -3.81 7.75 6.62
C TYR A 410 -3.23 6.34 6.44
N ASN A 411 -2.88 5.68 7.55
CA ASN A 411 -2.35 4.30 7.58
C ASN A 411 -1.01 4.06 6.82
N PRO A 412 0.09 4.76 7.15
CA PRO A 412 0.30 5.67 8.27
C PRO A 412 -0.09 7.12 7.95
N PRO A 413 -0.39 7.94 8.97
CA PRO A 413 -0.74 9.34 8.79
C PRO A 413 0.39 10.14 8.16
N SER A 414 0.11 10.84 7.06
CA SER A 414 1.03 11.77 6.42
C SER A 414 0.38 13.12 6.18
N PHE A 415 1.15 14.18 6.34
CA PHE A 415 0.70 15.57 6.25
C PHE A 415 1.55 16.36 5.27
N ILE A 416 0.93 17.34 4.63
CA ILE A 416 1.61 18.30 3.75
C ILE A 416 1.47 19.68 4.35
N VAL A 417 2.63 20.36 4.45
CA VAL A 417 2.74 21.79 4.75
C VAL A 417 3.13 22.50 3.48
N ARG A 418 2.33 23.44 3.02
CA ARG A 418 2.64 24.25 1.83
C ARG A 418 3.13 25.62 2.26
N ILE A 419 4.32 25.98 1.81
CA ILE A 419 4.99 27.26 2.11
C ILE A 419 5.19 28.09 0.84
N GLY A 420 5.63 29.34 1.01
CA GLY A 420 5.94 30.23 -0.12
C GLY A 420 7.06 29.66 -1.03
N PRO A 421 7.12 30.13 -2.29
CA PRO A 421 8.07 29.61 -3.28
C PRO A 421 9.53 29.85 -2.92
N ASN A 422 9.81 30.93 -2.17
CA ASN A 422 11.15 31.31 -1.73
C ASN A 422 11.37 31.07 -0.23
N ASP A 423 10.38 30.48 0.46
CA ASP A 423 10.44 30.19 1.89
C ASP A 423 11.14 28.86 2.13
N ASP A 424 11.69 28.71 3.34
CA ASP A 424 12.23 27.46 3.84
C ASP A 424 11.81 27.22 5.28
N LEU A 425 11.42 25.99 5.59
CA LEU A 425 10.98 25.60 6.92
C LEU A 425 12.01 24.66 7.55
N HIS A 426 12.62 25.13 8.63
CA HIS A 426 13.65 24.36 9.30
C HIS A 426 13.08 23.04 9.85
N PHE A 427 13.85 21.97 9.82
CA PHE A 427 13.43 20.63 10.26
C PHE A 427 12.99 20.58 11.73
N SER A 428 13.53 21.47 12.59
CA SER A 428 13.11 21.57 13.99
C SER A 428 11.66 22.01 14.13
N TYR A 429 11.19 22.89 13.22
CA TYR A 429 9.80 23.31 13.21
C TYR A 429 8.87 22.17 12.78
N VAL A 430 9.30 21.35 11.83
CA VAL A 430 8.55 20.14 11.43
C VAL A 430 8.41 19.18 12.62
N ARG A 431 9.49 18.93 13.36
CA ARG A 431 9.44 18.12 14.59
C ARG A 431 8.54 18.74 15.67
N PHE A 432 8.56 20.05 15.82
CA PHE A 432 7.65 20.75 16.72
C PHE A 432 6.18 20.53 16.31
N MET A 433 5.86 20.62 15.01
CA MET A 433 4.52 20.32 14.50
C MET A 433 4.12 18.86 14.76
N GLU A 434 5.00 17.90 14.54
CA GLU A 434 4.74 16.49 14.82
C GLU A 434 4.43 16.27 16.33
N ASN A 435 5.17 16.90 17.21
CA ASN A 435 4.90 16.83 18.66
C ASN A 435 3.55 17.44 19.02
N ARG A 436 3.21 18.60 18.44
CA ARG A 436 1.89 19.24 18.66
C ARG A 436 0.73 18.41 18.11
N LEU A 437 0.93 17.72 16.96
CA LEU A 437 -0.06 16.79 16.40
C LEU A 437 -0.33 15.65 17.40
N ARG A 438 0.73 15.07 17.99
CA ARG A 438 0.61 14.00 18.99
C ARG A 438 -0.10 14.48 20.25
N GLU A 439 0.26 15.63 20.78
CA GLU A 439 -0.37 16.19 21.96
C GLU A 439 -1.86 16.44 21.78
N ARG A 440 -2.27 16.89 20.59
CA ARG A 440 -3.65 17.25 20.32
C ARG A 440 -4.53 16.09 19.87
N PHE A 441 -4.00 15.17 19.06
CA PHE A 441 -4.77 14.13 18.38
C PHE A 441 -4.37 12.70 18.79
N GLY A 442 -3.28 12.55 19.53
CA GLY A 442 -2.76 11.25 19.95
C GLY A 442 -1.70 10.71 19.01
N PHE A 443 -2.07 9.85 18.06
CA PHE A 443 -1.15 9.12 17.17
C PHE A 443 -0.12 8.28 17.92
N THR A 444 -0.51 7.75 19.09
CA THR A 444 0.34 6.89 19.93
C THR A 444 0.85 5.69 19.14
N GLY A 445 2.14 5.41 19.24
CA GLY A 445 2.77 4.28 18.59
C GLY A 445 2.82 4.33 17.06
N THR A 446 2.36 5.43 16.45
CA THR A 446 2.27 5.58 15.00
C THR A 446 3.27 6.63 14.50
N PRO A 447 4.12 6.33 13.52
CA PRO A 447 5.01 7.33 12.93
C PRO A 447 4.20 8.37 12.15
N LEU A 448 4.58 9.64 12.26
CA LEU A 448 4.03 10.74 11.48
C LEU A 448 5.02 11.15 10.40
N SER A 449 4.51 11.54 9.24
CA SER A 449 5.29 12.14 8.18
C SER A 449 4.72 13.52 7.84
N VAL A 450 5.50 14.57 8.04
CA VAL A 450 5.13 15.94 7.66
C VAL A 450 6.07 16.39 6.56
N ARG A 451 5.54 16.52 5.33
CA ARG A 451 6.31 16.94 4.15
C ARG A 451 6.08 18.41 3.85
N VAL A 452 7.16 19.14 3.65
CA VAL A 452 7.12 20.54 3.25
C VAL A 452 7.13 20.63 1.72
N THR A 453 6.17 21.36 1.14
CA THR A 453 6.06 21.62 -0.30
C THR A 453 6.04 23.12 -0.54
N LYS A 454 6.59 23.57 -1.68
CA LYS A 454 6.64 24.98 -2.07
C LYS A 454 5.57 25.29 -3.11
N ASN A 455 4.94 26.47 -3.03
CA ASN A 455 4.06 26.95 -4.10
C ASN A 455 4.87 27.13 -5.39
N LYS A 456 4.26 26.83 -6.53
CA LYS A 456 4.85 27.18 -7.82
C LYS A 456 4.95 28.71 -7.92
N LYS A 457 6.06 29.24 -8.45
CA LYS A 457 6.13 30.67 -8.80
C LYS A 457 5.08 30.91 -9.88
N SER A 458 4.07 31.76 -9.62
CA SER A 458 3.22 32.27 -10.67
C SER A 458 4.08 33.19 -11.54
N HIS A 459 4.42 32.78 -12.75
CA HIS A 459 4.89 33.69 -13.78
C HIS A 459 3.70 34.55 -14.18
N THR A 460 3.55 35.71 -13.56
CA THR A 460 2.71 36.78 -14.11
C THR A 460 3.40 37.23 -15.38
N THR A 461 2.96 36.74 -16.52
CA THR A 461 3.24 37.37 -17.81
C THR A 461 2.64 38.80 -17.74
N TYR A 462 3.47 39.77 -17.57
CA TYR A 462 3.10 41.16 -17.87
C TYR A 462 2.78 41.16 -19.36
N ASN A 463 1.50 41.16 -19.70
CA ASN A 463 1.04 41.57 -21.02
C ASN A 463 1.37 43.09 -21.13
N GLU A 464 2.35 43.43 -21.96
CA GLU A 464 2.58 44.77 -22.41
C GLU A 464 1.28 45.34 -22.98
N ALA A 465 0.83 46.44 -22.41
CA ALA A 465 -0.30 47.20 -22.92
C ALA A 465 -0.02 47.63 -24.37
N PRO A 466 -0.99 47.55 -25.29
CA PRO A 466 -0.75 47.98 -26.67
C PRO A 466 -0.49 49.48 -26.69
N ASN A 467 0.64 49.85 -27.28
CA ASN A 467 1.08 51.22 -27.59
C ASN A 467 -0.04 51.97 -28.36
N ARG A 468 -0.74 52.93 -27.73
CA ARG A 468 -1.59 53.88 -28.40
C ARG A 468 -0.70 54.79 -29.23
N LYS A 469 -0.69 54.59 -30.53
CA LYS A 469 -0.18 55.55 -31.51
C LYS A 469 -0.96 56.82 -31.40
N SER A 470 -0.30 57.93 -31.04
CA SER A 470 -0.79 59.27 -31.18
C SER A 470 -0.84 59.60 -32.69
N THR A 471 -2.02 59.75 -33.23
CA THR A 471 -2.22 60.47 -34.50
C THR A 471 -2.28 61.96 -34.19
N SER A 472 -1.20 62.64 -34.55
CA SER A 472 -1.19 64.06 -34.76
C SER A 472 -1.95 64.35 -36.07
N ASN A 473 -3.02 65.09 -36.01
CA ASN A 473 -3.53 65.85 -37.16
C ASN A 473 -3.04 67.26 -37.03
N GLU A 474 -2.28 67.67 -38.00
CA GLU A 474 -2.12 69.04 -38.40
C GLU A 474 -3.40 69.47 -39.18
N GLU A 475 -4.03 70.48 -38.73
CA GLU A 475 -4.40 71.74 -39.39
C GLU A 475 -5.14 72.66 -38.39
#